data_bd551a5fa76a1f6a41cbabfcd130cf10
#
_entry.id   bd551a5fa76a1f6a41cbabfcd130cf10
#
_cell.length_a   1.000
_cell.length_b   1.000
_cell.length_c   1.000
_cell.angle_alpha   90.00
_cell.angle_beta   90.00
_cell.angle_gamma   90.00
#
_symmetry.space_group_name_H-M   'P 1'
#
loop_
_entity.id
_entity.type
_entity.pdbx_description
1 polymer ?
#
loop_
_entity_poly.entity_id
_entity_poly.type
_entity_poly.pdbx_seq_one_letter_code
_entity_poly.pdbx_strand_id
1 'polypeptide(L)'
;MRFFSTTPIEDIEAENHQTTALLQADGAFAFRVPVLGFRFEKALMEEHFNENYLESHTYPNGSFEGSIDDFTDAMKDGESHDVLAKGVLTIHGVEQQREIPSTVQWNGTGWDIESVFTVAPADHNINIPKVVRNKIAPTIEVTVQANLIAR
;
A
#
# COMPACT_ATOMS: atom_id res chain seq x y z
N MET A 1 -4.46 -5.68 1.57
CA MET A 1 -4.33 -4.22 1.35
C MET A 1 -5.66 -3.63 0.93
N ARG A 2 -5.99 -2.51 1.48
CA ARG A 2 -7.22 -1.79 1.19
C ARG A 2 -6.93 -0.31 1.03
N PHE A 3 -7.59 0.36 0.10
CA PHE A 3 -7.58 1.82 0.09
C PHE A 3 -9.00 2.39 0.16
N PHE A 4 -9.10 3.60 0.66
CA PHE A 4 -10.37 4.28 0.90
C PHE A 4 -10.27 5.76 0.52
N SER A 5 -11.24 6.21 -0.26
CA SER A 5 -11.43 7.62 -0.63
C SER A 5 -12.81 8.05 -0.14
N THR A 6 -12.88 9.08 0.68
CA THR A 6 -14.15 9.62 1.15
C THR A 6 -14.30 11.09 0.79
N THR A 7 -15.45 11.43 0.25
CA THR A 7 -15.88 12.80 -0.01
C THR A 7 -17.31 12.97 0.46
N PRO A 8 -17.82 14.22 0.59
CA PRO A 8 -19.24 14.42 0.90
C PRO A 8 -20.22 13.81 -0.10
N ILE A 9 -19.74 13.46 -1.30
CA ILE A 9 -20.59 12.94 -2.38
C ILE A 9 -20.47 11.42 -2.51
N GLU A 10 -19.28 10.84 -2.34
CA GLU A 10 -19.06 9.43 -2.60
C GLU A 10 -17.92 8.85 -1.76
N ASP A 11 -18.12 7.62 -1.30
CA ASP A 11 -17.09 6.79 -0.72
C ASP A 11 -16.66 5.72 -1.72
N ILE A 12 -15.36 5.56 -1.89
CA ILE A 12 -14.77 4.56 -2.77
C ILE A 12 -13.83 3.69 -1.96
N GLU A 13 -14.02 2.39 -2.05
CA GLU A 13 -13.19 1.40 -1.36
C GLU A 13 -12.78 0.31 -2.34
N ALA A 14 -11.53 -0.12 -2.22
CA ALA A 14 -11.00 -1.24 -2.98
C ALA A 14 -10.11 -2.12 -2.11
N GLU A 15 -10.16 -3.43 -2.34
CA GLU A 15 -9.37 -4.42 -1.63
C GLU A 15 -8.51 -5.22 -2.60
N ASN A 16 -7.30 -5.56 -2.16
CA ASN A 16 -6.35 -6.37 -2.91
C ASN A 16 -5.81 -7.47 -2.01
N HIS A 17 -6.02 -8.72 -2.42
CA HIS A 17 -5.54 -9.92 -1.71
C HIS A 17 -4.39 -10.62 -2.45
N GLN A 18 -3.80 -9.96 -3.45
CA GLN A 18 -2.72 -10.50 -4.27
C GLN A 18 -1.36 -9.85 -3.99
N THR A 19 -1.27 -9.05 -2.94
CA THR A 19 -0.03 -8.42 -2.52
C THR A 19 0.97 -9.48 -2.07
N THR A 20 2.21 -9.38 -2.53
CA THR A 20 3.32 -10.19 -2.06
C THR A 20 4.32 -9.34 -1.29
N ALA A 21 4.96 -9.94 -0.29
CA ALA A 21 5.89 -9.21 0.56
C ALA A 21 7.00 -10.12 1.06
N LEU A 22 8.18 -9.54 1.25
CA LEU A 22 9.35 -10.18 1.81
C LEU A 22 9.95 -9.25 2.87
N LEU A 23 10.29 -9.82 4.02
CA LEU A 23 11.01 -9.11 5.09
C LEU A 23 12.20 -9.97 5.51
N GLN A 24 13.39 -9.42 5.37
CA GLN A 24 14.63 -10.09 5.74
C GLN A 24 15.01 -9.82 7.20
N ALA A 25 15.87 -10.67 7.73
CA ALA A 25 16.31 -10.57 9.13
C ALA A 25 17.01 -9.24 9.48
N ASP A 26 17.62 -8.60 8.49
CA ASP A 26 18.28 -7.29 8.65
C ASP A 26 17.33 -6.09 8.54
N GLY A 27 16.04 -6.34 8.32
CA GLY A 27 15.03 -5.31 8.17
C GLY A 27 14.76 -4.86 6.73
N ALA A 28 15.50 -5.37 5.75
CA ALA A 28 15.21 -5.09 4.34
C ALA A 28 13.88 -5.71 3.95
N PHE A 29 13.05 -4.95 3.21
CA PHE A 29 11.74 -5.42 2.79
C PHE A 29 11.43 -5.05 1.34
N ALA A 30 10.52 -5.83 0.76
CA ALA A 30 9.96 -5.54 -0.56
C ALA A 30 8.49 -5.94 -0.56
N PHE A 31 7.62 -5.00 -0.94
CA PHE A 31 6.20 -5.23 -1.17
C PHE A 31 5.89 -5.01 -2.64
N ARG A 32 5.09 -5.89 -3.21
CA ARG A 32 4.62 -5.78 -4.59
C ARG A 32 3.11 -5.94 -4.61
N VAL A 33 2.44 -4.99 -5.26
CA VAL A 33 0.99 -4.94 -5.35
C VAL A 33 0.58 -4.99 -6.82
N PRO A 34 0.04 -6.12 -7.30
CA PRO A 34 -0.55 -6.16 -8.64
C PRO A 34 -1.75 -5.21 -8.70
N VAL A 35 -1.69 -4.18 -9.53
CA VAL A 35 -2.74 -3.15 -9.58
C VAL A 35 -4.06 -3.73 -10.03
N LEU A 36 -4.04 -4.67 -10.98
CA LEU A 36 -5.24 -5.38 -11.44
C LEU A 36 -5.89 -6.25 -10.36
N GLY A 37 -5.20 -6.48 -9.24
CA GLY A 37 -5.73 -7.23 -8.10
C GLY A 37 -6.70 -6.47 -7.21
N PHE A 38 -6.82 -5.17 -7.37
CA PHE A 38 -7.81 -4.39 -6.62
C PHE A 38 -9.22 -4.68 -7.09
N ARG A 39 -10.11 -4.96 -6.12
CA ARG A 39 -11.53 -5.23 -6.38
C ARG A 39 -12.39 -4.16 -5.76
N PHE A 40 -13.29 -3.60 -6.58
CA PHE A 40 -14.22 -2.55 -6.21
C PHE A 40 -15.64 -3.12 -6.15
N GLU A 41 -16.50 -2.49 -5.38
CA GLU A 41 -17.92 -2.83 -5.36
C GLU A 41 -18.58 -2.55 -6.72
N LYS A 42 -18.20 -1.43 -7.38
CA LYS A 42 -18.75 -1.03 -8.68
C LYS A 42 -17.77 -1.37 -9.79
N ALA A 43 -18.22 -2.20 -10.75
CA ALA A 43 -17.39 -2.64 -11.87
C ALA A 43 -16.90 -1.45 -12.75
N LEU A 44 -17.73 -0.43 -12.94
CA LEU A 44 -17.33 0.74 -13.71
C LEU A 44 -16.22 1.53 -13.05
N MET A 45 -16.22 1.62 -11.71
CA MET A 45 -15.15 2.28 -10.97
C MET A 45 -13.84 1.49 -11.09
N GLU A 46 -13.90 0.16 -11.03
CA GLU A 46 -12.74 -0.70 -11.24
C GLU A 46 -12.14 -0.52 -12.63
N GLU A 47 -12.97 -0.43 -13.65
CA GLU A 47 -12.54 -0.17 -15.03
C GLU A 47 -11.84 1.19 -15.16
N HIS A 48 -12.44 2.25 -14.63
CA HIS A 48 -11.82 3.59 -14.65
C HIS A 48 -10.49 3.64 -13.87
N PHE A 49 -10.43 2.97 -12.74
CA PHE A 49 -9.21 2.86 -11.95
C PHE A 49 -8.07 2.25 -12.78
N ASN A 50 -8.34 1.15 -13.45
CA ASN A 50 -7.33 0.44 -14.24
C ASN A 50 -6.97 1.12 -15.55
N GLU A 51 -7.95 1.65 -16.27
CA GLU A 51 -7.71 2.20 -17.60
C GLU A 51 -7.31 3.66 -17.59
N ASN A 52 -7.93 4.47 -16.72
CA ASN A 52 -7.78 5.92 -16.78
C ASN A 52 -6.86 6.50 -15.71
N TYR A 53 -6.81 5.89 -14.52
CA TYR A 53 -6.05 6.45 -13.39
C TYR A 53 -4.71 5.79 -13.22
N LEU A 54 -4.67 4.49 -12.94
CA LEU A 54 -3.43 3.76 -12.70
C LEU A 54 -2.75 3.27 -13.99
N GLU A 55 -3.50 3.22 -15.08
CA GLU A 55 -3.00 2.71 -16.36
C GLU A 55 -2.31 1.34 -16.18
N SER A 56 -3.07 0.38 -15.68
CA SER A 56 -2.56 -0.90 -15.20
C SER A 56 -1.86 -1.76 -16.26
N HIS A 57 -2.15 -1.55 -17.54
CA HIS A 57 -1.44 -2.23 -18.62
C HIS A 57 -0.02 -1.71 -18.81
N THR A 58 0.21 -0.42 -18.52
CA THR A 58 1.52 0.21 -18.61
C THR A 58 2.29 0.07 -17.30
N TYR A 59 1.60 0.19 -16.16
CA TYR A 59 2.17 0.12 -14.82
C TYR A 59 1.47 -0.98 -14.02
N PRO A 60 1.80 -2.25 -14.26
CA PRO A 60 1.05 -3.38 -13.69
C PRO A 60 1.23 -3.57 -12.19
N ASN A 61 2.28 -3.02 -11.59
CA ASN A 61 2.58 -3.19 -10.18
C ASN A 61 2.84 -1.86 -9.48
N GLY A 62 2.33 -1.74 -8.23
CA GLY A 62 2.87 -0.82 -7.26
C GLY A 62 3.91 -1.55 -6.42
N SER A 63 4.84 -0.82 -5.83
CA SER A 63 5.88 -1.41 -4.98
C SER A 63 6.30 -0.47 -3.87
N PHE A 64 6.75 -1.08 -2.76
CA PHE A 64 7.42 -0.36 -1.68
C PHE A 64 8.63 -1.17 -1.25
N GLU A 65 9.82 -0.63 -1.44
CA GLU A 65 11.09 -1.28 -1.15
C GLU A 65 11.95 -0.40 -0.27
N GLY A 66 12.54 -1.00 0.75
CA GLY A 66 13.39 -0.25 1.67
C GLY A 66 13.84 -1.08 2.85
N SER A 67 13.91 -0.42 4.01
CA SER A 67 14.36 -1.07 5.23
C SER A 67 13.67 -0.49 6.47
N ILE A 68 13.64 -1.31 7.52
CA ILE A 68 13.20 -0.94 8.86
C ILE A 68 14.46 -0.76 9.70
N ASP A 69 14.66 0.45 10.24
CA ASP A 69 15.79 0.74 11.12
C ASP A 69 15.66 -0.04 12.44
N ASP A 70 16.80 -0.49 12.96
CA ASP A 70 16.88 -1.18 14.26
C ASP A 70 16.05 -2.47 14.35
N PHE A 71 15.77 -3.10 13.21
CA PHE A 71 15.05 -4.36 13.16
C PHE A 71 15.96 -5.51 13.55
N THR A 72 15.61 -6.23 14.62
CA THR A 72 16.43 -7.31 15.17
C THR A 72 15.60 -8.52 15.59
N ASP A 73 16.26 -9.65 15.80
CA ASP A 73 15.62 -10.87 16.31
C ASP A 73 15.04 -10.70 17.72
N ALA A 74 15.52 -9.71 18.49
CA ALA A 74 14.96 -9.40 19.79
C ALA A 74 13.48 -8.99 19.73
N MET A 75 13.00 -8.54 18.58
CA MET A 75 11.59 -8.22 18.35
C MET A 75 10.70 -9.46 18.24
N LYS A 76 11.28 -10.66 18.15
CA LYS A 76 10.55 -11.94 18.14
C LYS A 76 10.11 -12.36 19.56
N ASP A 77 9.45 -11.45 20.25
CA ASP A 77 9.00 -11.62 21.64
C ASP A 77 7.49 -11.80 21.79
N GLY A 78 6.76 -11.83 20.67
CA GLY A 78 5.31 -11.96 20.67
C GLY A 78 4.56 -10.65 20.93
N GLU A 79 5.26 -9.56 21.15
CA GLU A 79 4.66 -8.24 21.37
C GLU A 79 4.67 -7.40 20.09
N SER A 80 3.74 -6.44 20.02
CA SER A 80 3.68 -5.49 18.92
C SER A 80 4.75 -4.41 19.10
N HIS A 81 5.52 -4.15 18.04
CA HIS A 81 6.55 -3.12 18.01
C HIS A 81 6.23 -2.05 16.98
N ASP A 82 6.33 -0.79 17.40
CA ASP A 82 6.24 0.33 16.48
C ASP A 82 7.57 0.49 15.74
N VAL A 83 7.52 0.54 14.43
CA VAL A 83 8.69 0.70 13.56
C VAL A 83 8.42 1.76 12.49
N LEU A 84 9.49 2.26 11.91
CA LEU A 84 9.41 3.18 10.78
C LEU A 84 9.97 2.49 9.54
N ALA A 85 9.11 2.24 8.56
CA ALA A 85 9.50 1.65 7.28
C ALA A 85 9.92 2.77 6.33
N LYS A 86 11.19 2.78 5.97
CA LYS A 86 11.77 3.81 5.08
C LYS A 86 12.07 3.19 3.73
N GLY A 87 11.59 3.80 2.68
CA GLY A 87 11.82 3.27 1.35
C GLY A 87 11.24 4.10 0.23
N VAL A 88 11.18 3.48 -0.93
CA VAL A 88 10.67 4.06 -2.16
C VAL A 88 9.32 3.44 -2.49
N LEU A 89 8.30 4.29 -2.54
CA LEU A 89 6.95 3.91 -2.95
C LEU A 89 6.80 4.27 -4.43
N THR A 90 6.58 3.25 -5.25
CA THR A 90 6.40 3.42 -6.70
C THR A 90 4.95 3.09 -7.06
N ILE A 91 4.24 4.07 -7.57
CA ILE A 91 2.87 3.94 -8.06
C ILE A 91 2.79 4.68 -9.39
N HIS A 92 2.13 4.11 -10.38
CA HIS A 92 2.00 4.72 -11.70
C HIS A 92 3.37 5.07 -12.33
N GLY A 93 4.39 4.25 -12.04
CA GLY A 93 5.75 4.47 -12.49
C GLY A 93 6.49 5.64 -11.83
N VAL A 94 5.89 6.30 -10.85
CA VAL A 94 6.46 7.47 -10.19
C VAL A 94 6.92 7.10 -8.79
N GLU A 95 8.19 7.34 -8.50
CA GLU A 95 8.83 7.04 -7.22
C GLU A 95 8.72 8.20 -6.24
N GLN A 96 8.37 7.87 -4.99
CA GLN A 96 8.38 8.82 -3.88
C GLN A 96 9.09 8.20 -2.69
N GLN A 97 9.97 8.95 -2.06
CA GLN A 97 10.59 8.56 -0.79
C GLN A 97 9.56 8.68 0.33
N ARG A 98 9.37 7.61 1.09
CA ARG A 98 8.38 7.58 2.17
C ARG A 98 8.97 6.99 3.44
N GLU A 99 8.52 7.52 4.55
CA GLU A 99 8.73 6.95 5.89
C GLU A 99 7.34 6.63 6.45
N ILE A 100 7.01 5.34 6.53
CA ILE A 100 5.68 4.87 6.89
C ILE A 100 5.70 4.23 8.28
N PRO A 101 5.05 4.85 9.28
CA PRO A 101 4.88 4.23 10.58
C PRO A 101 4.11 2.92 10.45
N SER A 102 4.63 1.87 11.05
CA SER A 102 4.08 0.53 10.95
C SER A 102 4.21 -0.20 12.28
N THR A 103 3.49 -1.29 12.44
CA THR A 103 3.68 -2.21 13.55
C THR A 103 4.09 -3.58 13.03
N VAL A 104 4.98 -4.25 13.77
CA VAL A 104 5.37 -5.62 13.49
C VAL A 104 5.18 -6.45 14.74
N GLN A 105 4.70 -7.68 14.57
CA GLN A 105 4.51 -8.62 15.67
C GLN A 105 4.89 -10.03 15.23
N TRP A 106 5.76 -10.67 15.98
CA TRP A 106 6.13 -12.07 15.73
C TRP A 106 5.02 -13.00 16.23
N ASN A 107 4.55 -13.89 15.37
CA ASN A 107 3.45 -14.81 15.69
C ASN A 107 3.89 -16.26 15.94
N GLY A 108 5.20 -16.49 16.02
CA GLY A 108 5.81 -17.82 16.20
C GLY A 108 6.34 -18.43 14.91
N THR A 109 5.84 -18.05 13.75
CA THR A 109 6.28 -18.56 12.44
C THR A 109 6.65 -17.45 11.46
N GLY A 110 6.22 -16.23 11.73
CA GLY A 110 6.45 -15.10 10.84
C GLY A 110 6.04 -13.79 11.48
N TRP A 111 5.95 -12.77 10.67
CA TRP A 111 5.64 -11.41 11.09
C TRP A 111 4.24 -11.00 10.65
N ASP A 112 3.46 -10.46 11.58
CA ASP A 112 2.23 -9.74 11.29
C ASP A 112 2.58 -8.26 11.17
N ILE A 113 2.27 -7.65 10.03
CA ILE A 113 2.60 -6.27 9.74
C ILE A 113 1.33 -5.49 9.49
N GLU A 114 1.22 -4.33 10.11
CA GLU A 114 0.12 -3.40 9.89
C GLU A 114 0.66 -1.99 9.65
N SER A 115 0.06 -1.30 8.68
CA SER A 115 0.36 0.10 8.36
C SER A 115 -0.90 0.81 7.90
N VAL A 116 -1.03 2.08 8.27
CA VAL A 116 -2.04 2.98 7.73
C VAL A 116 -1.32 4.25 7.29
N PHE A 117 -1.49 4.63 6.05
CA PHE A 117 -0.86 5.83 5.52
C PHE A 117 -1.71 6.45 4.41
N THR A 118 -1.33 7.61 3.94
CA THR A 118 -2.05 8.30 2.86
C THR A 118 -1.20 8.41 1.61
N VAL A 119 -1.87 8.39 0.47
CA VAL A 119 -1.27 8.62 -0.85
C VAL A 119 -2.05 9.72 -1.55
N ALA A 120 -1.36 10.72 -2.04
CA ALA A 120 -1.95 11.72 -2.92
C ALA A 120 -1.73 11.29 -4.38
N PRO A 121 -2.80 11.03 -5.15
CA PRO A 121 -2.64 10.67 -6.57
C PRO A 121 -1.78 11.65 -7.36
N ALA A 122 -1.85 12.94 -7.03
CA ALA A 122 -1.04 13.96 -7.69
C ALA A 122 0.47 13.75 -7.52
N ASP A 123 0.91 13.16 -6.41
CA ASP A 123 2.33 12.86 -6.16
C ASP A 123 2.87 11.77 -7.08
N HIS A 124 1.99 11.02 -7.72
CA HIS A 124 2.33 9.93 -8.64
C HIS A 124 1.85 10.21 -10.07
N ASN A 125 1.63 11.47 -10.41
CA ASN A 125 1.17 11.90 -11.73
C ASN A 125 -0.13 11.24 -12.18
N ILE A 126 -0.99 10.87 -11.25
CA ILE A 126 -2.32 10.35 -11.52
C ILE A 126 -3.26 11.54 -11.66
N ASN A 127 -3.78 11.72 -12.87
CA ASN A 127 -4.66 12.85 -13.17
C ASN A 127 -6.12 12.48 -12.90
N ILE A 128 -6.76 13.23 -12.01
CA ILE A 128 -8.18 13.07 -11.72
C ILE A 128 -8.96 14.11 -12.53
N PRO A 129 -9.86 13.69 -13.45
CA PRO A 129 -10.64 14.63 -14.26
C PRO A 129 -11.47 15.58 -13.40
N LYS A 130 -11.59 16.83 -13.86
CA LYS A 130 -12.37 17.87 -13.14
C LYS A 130 -13.79 17.48 -12.85
N VAL A 131 -14.42 16.73 -13.74
CA VAL A 131 -15.83 16.32 -13.61
C VAL A 131 -16.08 15.37 -12.44
N VAL A 132 -15.05 14.70 -11.93
CA VAL A 132 -15.14 13.76 -10.80
C VAL A 132 -14.32 14.16 -9.58
N ARG A 133 -13.72 15.36 -9.57
CA ARG A 133 -12.89 15.82 -8.44
C ARG A 133 -13.60 15.85 -7.11
N ASN A 134 -14.89 16.13 -7.11
CA ASN A 134 -15.70 16.16 -5.90
C ASN A 134 -16.11 14.77 -5.41
N LYS A 135 -15.80 13.71 -6.17
CA LYS A 135 -16.11 12.32 -5.85
C LYS A 135 -14.89 11.52 -5.42
N ILE A 136 -13.68 12.06 -5.63
CA ILE A 136 -12.41 11.39 -5.30
C ILE A 136 -11.62 12.32 -4.39
N ALA A 137 -11.25 11.84 -3.22
CA ALA A 137 -10.48 12.62 -2.25
C ALA A 137 -9.07 12.94 -2.80
N PRO A 138 -8.51 14.13 -2.47
CA PRO A 138 -7.16 14.49 -2.88
C PRO A 138 -6.08 13.63 -2.22
N THR A 139 -6.40 12.99 -1.09
CA THR A 139 -5.56 11.98 -0.44
C THR A 139 -6.36 10.73 -0.18
N ILE A 140 -5.73 9.59 -0.44
CA ILE A 140 -6.34 8.26 -0.30
C ILE A 140 -5.73 7.58 0.91
N GLU A 141 -6.57 7.04 1.80
CA GLU A 141 -6.10 6.24 2.92
C GLU A 141 -5.81 4.82 2.47
N VAL A 142 -4.62 4.34 2.80
CA VAL A 142 -4.19 2.97 2.49
C VAL A 142 -3.96 2.22 3.80
N THR A 143 -4.57 1.05 3.93
CA THR A 143 -4.39 0.14 5.06
C THR A 143 -3.73 -1.14 4.55
N VAL A 144 -2.63 -1.51 5.18
CA VAL A 144 -1.91 -2.75 4.88
C VAL A 144 -1.97 -3.66 6.09
N GLN A 145 -2.39 -4.90 5.86
CA GLN A 145 -2.29 -5.99 6.81
C GLN A 145 -1.64 -7.16 6.08
N ALA A 146 -0.50 -7.61 6.56
CA ALA A 146 0.26 -8.67 5.90
C ALA A 146 0.78 -9.67 6.93
N ASN A 147 0.78 -10.94 6.55
CA ASN A 147 1.37 -12.02 7.34
C ASN A 147 2.53 -12.60 6.53
N LEU A 148 3.74 -12.43 7.02
CA LEU A 148 4.96 -12.84 6.34
C LEU A 148 5.59 -14.02 7.06
N ILE A 149 5.72 -15.15 6.36
CA ILE A 149 6.43 -16.31 6.92
C ILE A 149 7.92 -16.01 6.91
N ALA A 150 8.59 -16.24 8.05
CA ALA A 150 10.03 -16.04 8.17
C ALA A 150 10.79 -17.00 7.26
N ARG A 151 11.86 -16.48 6.66
CA ARG A 151 12.73 -17.25 5.78
C ARG A 151 14.19 -17.11 6.20
#